data_b56294ab9b78304b4d23bc0b984d4d3a
#
_entry.id   b56294ab9b78304b4d23bc0b984d4d3a
#
_cell.length_a   1.000
_cell.length_b   1.000
_cell.length_c   1.000
_cell.angle_alpha   90.00
_cell.angle_beta   90.00
_cell.angle_gamma   90.00
#
_symmetry.space_group_name_H-M   'P 1'
#
loop_
_entity.id
_entity.type
_entity.pdbx_description
1 polymer ?
#
loop_
_entity_poly.entity_id
_entity_poly.type
_entity_poly.pdbx_seq_one_letter_code
_entity_poly.pdbx_strand_id
1 'polypeptide(L)'
;SATLASAGIPARFAVDLAEMLGGTVDFRRDLKGGERLQLMWRETMVRDEMIAQPSLSFATLTVDESIYEIIWPEDDSGNATIMIDGELLRVFAQPVNGARLSSVYGNRRHPIYGDIRMHTGVDFAAPRGTPVYATAPGRVSYIGQRGGYGLVIEIAHGTDTMTRYSHLDSVPNELSVGQRVSAGDNIGRVGSTGTATGPNLHY
;
A
#
# COMPACT_ATOMS: atom_id res chain seq x y z
N SER A 1 2.65 7.17 14.81
CA SER A 1 2.51 5.76 15.22
C SER A 1 2.12 5.61 16.68
N ALA A 2 2.87 6.17 17.65
CA ALA A 2 2.48 6.11 19.07
C ALA A 2 1.14 6.80 19.34
N THR A 3 0.87 7.93 18.70
CA THR A 3 -0.37 8.71 18.82
C THR A 3 -1.59 7.93 18.33
N LEU A 4 -1.49 7.20 17.24
CA LEU A 4 -2.59 6.37 16.72
C LEU A 4 -2.88 5.19 17.66
N ALA A 5 -1.84 4.52 18.15
CA ALA A 5 -1.98 3.43 19.10
C ALA A 5 -2.64 3.88 20.43
N SER A 6 -2.28 5.06 20.95
CA SER A 6 -2.90 5.62 22.14
C SER A 6 -4.36 6.01 21.94
N ALA A 7 -4.79 6.25 20.70
CA ALA A 7 -6.18 6.52 20.33
C ALA A 7 -6.98 5.24 19.99
N GLY A 8 -6.40 4.06 20.19
CA GLY A 8 -7.05 2.77 19.84
C GLY A 8 -7.18 2.51 18.34
N ILE A 9 -6.44 3.26 17.51
CA ILE A 9 -6.50 3.14 16.05
C ILE A 9 -5.56 2.01 15.60
N PRO A 10 -6.03 1.05 14.78
CA PRO A 10 -5.19 -0.01 14.24
C PRO A 10 -3.95 0.54 13.53
N ALA A 11 -2.76 0.04 13.90
CA ALA A 11 -1.47 0.50 13.36
C ALA A 11 -1.40 0.37 11.82
N ARG A 12 -2.14 -0.57 11.24
CA ARG A 12 -2.28 -0.76 9.80
C ARG A 12 -2.76 0.53 9.10
N PHE A 13 -3.70 1.27 9.66
CA PHE A 13 -4.25 2.47 9.01
C PHE A 13 -3.22 3.57 8.80
N ALA A 14 -2.16 3.62 9.63
CA ALA A 14 -1.04 4.54 9.37
C ALA A 14 -0.30 4.19 8.06
N VAL A 15 -0.22 2.91 7.75
CA VAL A 15 0.39 2.43 6.49
C VAL A 15 -0.54 2.70 5.32
N ASP A 16 -1.81 2.32 5.43
CA ASP A 16 -2.80 2.54 4.39
C ASP A 16 -2.86 4.04 4.00
N LEU A 17 -2.87 4.95 4.99
CA LEU A 17 -2.84 6.40 4.75
C LEU A 17 -1.54 6.86 4.11
N ALA A 18 -0.40 6.34 4.54
CA ALA A 18 0.90 6.71 3.98
C ALA A 18 1.03 6.24 2.52
N GLU A 19 0.48 5.09 2.17
CA GLU A 19 0.43 4.59 0.79
C GLU A 19 -0.50 5.45 -0.08
N MET A 20 -1.72 5.71 0.42
CA MET A 20 -2.73 6.47 -0.32
C MET A 20 -2.34 7.92 -0.56
N LEU A 21 -1.73 8.58 0.42
CA LEU A 21 -1.30 9.97 0.34
C LEU A 21 0.17 10.13 -0.06
N GLY A 22 0.89 9.03 -0.26
CA GLY A 22 2.30 9.04 -0.69
C GLY A 22 2.50 9.85 -1.98
N GLY A 23 3.57 10.64 -2.02
CA GLY A 23 3.86 11.58 -3.11
C GLY A 23 3.03 12.88 -3.06
N THR A 24 2.02 12.99 -2.17
CA THR A 24 1.22 14.20 -1.99
C THR A 24 1.43 14.80 -0.60
N VAL A 25 1.51 13.97 0.43
CA VAL A 25 1.82 14.37 1.82
C VAL A 25 3.08 13.64 2.28
N ASP A 26 4.10 14.39 2.65
CA ASP A 26 5.27 13.83 3.35
C ASP A 26 5.03 13.83 4.86
N PHE A 27 4.58 12.70 5.39
CA PHE A 27 4.26 12.54 6.80
C PHE A 27 5.41 12.85 7.78
N ARG A 28 6.64 13.01 7.30
CA ARG A 28 7.79 13.39 8.12
C ARG A 28 8.05 14.89 8.12
N ARG A 29 7.69 15.57 7.02
CA ARG A 29 8.03 16.96 6.78
C ARG A 29 6.83 17.88 6.92
N ASP A 30 5.66 17.41 6.50
CA ASP A 30 4.44 18.22 6.41
C ASP A 30 3.63 18.17 7.72
N LEU A 31 3.81 17.11 8.55
CA LEU A 31 3.18 17.04 9.86
C LEU A 31 4.02 17.79 10.91
N LYS A 32 3.58 18.96 11.30
CA LYS A 32 4.26 19.87 12.25
C LYS A 32 3.68 19.79 13.66
N GLY A 33 2.55 19.10 13.84
CA GLY A 33 1.75 19.04 15.06
C GLY A 33 0.58 19.99 14.99
N GLY A 34 -0.60 19.46 15.36
CA GLY A 34 -1.88 20.20 15.28
C GLY A 34 -2.76 19.78 14.10
N GLU A 35 -2.28 18.92 13.21
CA GLU A 35 -3.06 18.35 12.13
C GLU A 35 -4.24 17.55 12.71
N ARG A 36 -5.35 17.56 11.99
CA ARG A 36 -6.55 16.83 12.37
C ARG A 36 -6.71 15.61 11.48
N LEU A 37 -6.72 14.42 12.10
CA LEU A 37 -7.04 13.16 11.44
C LEU A 37 -8.36 12.63 11.99
N GLN A 38 -9.32 12.34 11.09
CA GLN A 38 -10.56 11.64 11.41
C GLN A 38 -10.62 10.37 10.61
N LEU A 39 -10.99 9.27 11.24
CA LEU A 39 -11.07 7.95 10.62
C LEU A 39 -12.42 7.31 10.92
N MET A 40 -12.96 6.65 9.92
CA MET A 40 -14.07 5.71 10.04
C MET A 40 -13.62 4.37 9.47
N TRP A 41 -13.87 3.30 10.20
CA TRP A 41 -13.52 1.95 9.76
C TRP A 41 -14.61 0.96 10.12
N ARG A 42 -14.57 -0.18 9.48
CA ARG A 42 -15.48 -1.30 9.71
C ARG A 42 -14.75 -2.42 10.41
N GLU A 43 -15.44 -3.06 11.33
CA GLU A 43 -15.03 -4.29 12.00
C GLU A 43 -16.10 -5.35 11.72
N THR A 44 -15.66 -6.52 11.29
CA THR A 44 -16.56 -7.64 11.08
C THR A 44 -16.53 -8.54 12.31
N MET A 45 -17.62 -8.55 13.06
CA MET A 45 -17.75 -9.26 14.32
C MET A 45 -18.74 -10.41 14.19
N VAL A 46 -18.44 -11.55 14.80
CA VAL A 46 -19.37 -12.66 15.01
C VAL A 46 -19.31 -13.06 16.49
N ARG A 47 -20.42 -12.95 17.20
CA ARG A 47 -20.52 -13.27 18.64
C ARG A 47 -19.41 -12.60 19.48
N ASP A 48 -19.20 -11.31 19.26
CA ASP A 48 -18.17 -10.46 19.90
C ASP A 48 -16.71 -10.83 19.57
N GLU A 49 -16.48 -11.73 18.60
CA GLU A 49 -15.15 -12.02 18.08
C GLU A 49 -14.94 -11.34 16.71
N MET A 50 -13.81 -10.68 16.54
CA MET A 50 -13.42 -10.09 15.25
C MET A 50 -12.97 -11.19 14.29
N ILE A 51 -13.72 -11.38 13.20
CA ILE A 51 -13.47 -12.46 12.22
C ILE A 51 -12.71 -11.98 10.97
N ALA A 52 -12.55 -10.68 10.80
CA ALA A 52 -11.78 -10.10 9.70
C ALA A 52 -10.95 -8.91 10.20
N GLN A 53 -9.89 -8.58 9.48
CA GLN A 53 -9.10 -7.38 9.76
C GLN A 53 -9.96 -6.13 9.58
N PRO A 54 -9.85 -5.13 10.48
CA PRO A 54 -10.54 -3.86 10.30
C PRO A 54 -10.16 -3.22 8.98
N SER A 55 -11.14 -2.64 8.28
CA SER A 55 -10.93 -1.96 6.99
C SER A 55 -11.36 -0.51 7.06
N LEU A 56 -10.50 0.38 6.55
CA LEU A 56 -10.80 1.80 6.48
C LEU A 56 -11.96 2.03 5.50
N SER A 57 -12.94 2.86 5.88
CA SER A 57 -14.06 3.25 5.01
C SER A 57 -14.02 4.72 4.63
N PHE A 58 -13.54 5.56 5.54
CA PHE A 58 -13.39 6.99 5.29
C PHE A 58 -12.26 7.55 6.14
N ALA A 59 -11.53 8.53 5.60
CA ALA A 59 -10.56 9.30 6.35
C ALA A 59 -10.55 10.75 5.88
N THR A 60 -10.33 11.68 6.82
CA THR A 60 -9.92 13.04 6.49
C THR A 60 -8.64 13.38 7.21
N LEU A 61 -7.75 14.06 6.50
CA LEU A 61 -6.51 14.60 7.04
C LEU A 61 -6.43 16.07 6.65
N THR A 62 -6.39 16.95 7.66
CA THR A 62 -6.15 18.38 7.43
C THR A 62 -4.68 18.67 7.69
N VAL A 63 -3.98 19.17 6.66
CA VAL A 63 -2.57 19.58 6.71
C VAL A 63 -2.50 21.02 6.20
N ASP A 64 -1.97 21.90 7.01
CA ASP A 64 -2.03 23.36 6.78
C ASP A 64 -3.48 23.79 6.51
N GLU A 65 -3.81 24.30 5.32
CA GLU A 65 -5.16 24.73 4.94
C GLU A 65 -5.90 23.71 4.04
N SER A 66 -5.23 22.62 3.62
CA SER A 66 -5.80 21.62 2.70
C SER A 66 -6.44 20.45 3.44
N ILE A 67 -7.57 20.01 2.93
CA ILE A 67 -8.32 18.85 3.42
C ILE A 67 -8.17 17.71 2.42
N TYR A 68 -7.52 16.65 2.85
CA TYR A 68 -7.45 15.38 2.13
C TYR A 68 -8.55 14.47 2.60
N GLU A 69 -9.33 13.96 1.68
CA GLU A 69 -10.42 13.02 1.94
C GLU A 69 -10.16 11.71 1.22
N ILE A 70 -10.31 10.61 1.92
CA ILE A 70 -10.17 9.26 1.38
C ILE A 70 -11.49 8.54 1.60
N ILE A 71 -12.13 8.12 0.52
CA ILE A 71 -13.39 7.40 0.51
C ILE A 71 -13.11 5.99 0.01
N TRP A 72 -13.35 4.99 0.87
CA TRP A 72 -13.26 3.59 0.51
C TRP A 72 -14.65 3.02 0.32
N PRO A 73 -15.09 2.74 -0.92
CA PRO A 73 -16.43 2.24 -1.16
C PRO A 73 -16.65 0.86 -0.55
N GLU A 74 -17.92 0.52 -0.33
CA GLU A 74 -18.31 -0.80 0.19
C GLU A 74 -18.38 -1.88 -0.92
N ASP A 75 -18.14 -1.49 -2.16
CA ASP A 75 -18.13 -2.40 -3.29
C ASP A 75 -16.87 -3.28 -3.30
N ASP A 76 -16.92 -4.36 -4.06
CA ASP A 76 -15.80 -5.29 -4.22
C ASP A 76 -14.67 -4.75 -5.11
N SER A 77 -14.74 -3.48 -5.55
CA SER A 77 -13.72 -2.88 -6.43
C SER A 77 -12.35 -2.75 -5.73
N GLY A 78 -12.36 -2.61 -4.40
CA GLY A 78 -11.15 -2.41 -3.61
C GLY A 78 -10.46 -1.06 -3.87
N ASN A 79 -11.11 -0.14 -4.60
CA ASN A 79 -10.53 1.13 -5.03
C ASN A 79 -10.99 2.27 -4.13
N ALA A 80 -10.04 2.94 -3.48
CA ALA A 80 -10.32 4.17 -2.75
C ALA A 80 -10.30 5.39 -3.67
N THR A 81 -11.15 6.37 -3.41
CA THR A 81 -11.11 7.69 -4.04
C THR A 81 -10.43 8.67 -3.10
N ILE A 82 -9.43 9.40 -3.60
CA ILE A 82 -8.68 10.39 -2.84
C ILE A 82 -8.99 11.75 -3.43
N MET A 83 -9.45 12.66 -2.59
CA MET A 83 -9.80 14.03 -2.93
C MET A 83 -8.93 15.01 -2.15
N ILE A 84 -8.72 16.19 -2.69
CA ILE A 84 -8.09 17.33 -2.03
C ILE A 84 -8.99 18.54 -2.23
N ASP A 85 -9.40 19.19 -1.14
CA ASP A 85 -10.26 20.37 -1.13
C ASP A 85 -11.54 20.20 -1.98
N GLY A 86 -12.10 18.97 -1.97
CA GLY A 86 -13.30 18.60 -2.71
C GLY A 86 -13.07 18.23 -4.19
N GLU A 87 -11.84 18.28 -4.69
CA GLU A 87 -11.50 17.88 -6.06
C GLU A 87 -10.83 16.50 -6.09
N LEU A 88 -11.14 15.71 -7.14
CA LEU A 88 -10.57 14.39 -7.32
C LEU A 88 -9.05 14.48 -7.55
N LEU A 89 -8.27 13.92 -6.65
CA LEU A 89 -6.82 13.80 -6.79
C LEU A 89 -6.42 12.53 -7.54
N ARG A 90 -6.88 11.38 -7.06
CA ARG A 90 -6.59 10.06 -7.66
C ARG A 90 -7.48 8.95 -7.13
N VAL A 91 -7.47 7.83 -7.84
CA VAL A 91 -8.00 6.54 -7.37
C VAL A 91 -6.84 5.66 -6.89
N PHE A 92 -7.02 4.97 -5.78
CA PHE A 92 -6.04 4.06 -5.21
C PHE A 92 -6.65 2.67 -5.02
N ALA A 93 -5.93 1.63 -5.45
CA ALA A 93 -6.31 0.23 -5.25
C ALA A 93 -5.36 -0.45 -4.25
N GLN A 94 -5.86 -1.42 -3.49
CA GLN A 94 -4.97 -2.27 -2.68
C GLN A 94 -4.08 -3.13 -3.58
N PRO A 95 -2.76 -3.21 -3.30
CA PRO A 95 -1.87 -4.00 -4.15
C PRO A 95 -2.15 -5.52 -4.06
N VAL A 96 -2.66 -5.99 -2.92
CA VAL A 96 -3.11 -7.39 -2.72
C VAL A 96 -4.34 -7.40 -1.84
N ASN A 97 -5.49 -7.74 -2.40
CA ASN A 97 -6.75 -7.76 -1.67
C ASN A 97 -6.72 -8.76 -0.52
N GLY A 98 -7.19 -8.34 0.66
CA GLY A 98 -7.29 -9.19 1.85
C GLY A 98 -5.95 -9.64 2.46
N ALA A 99 -4.82 -9.19 1.93
CA ALA A 99 -3.51 -9.55 2.46
C ALA A 99 -3.27 -8.97 3.85
N ARG A 100 -2.56 -9.75 4.68
CA ARG A 100 -2.13 -9.29 6.00
C ARG A 100 -0.83 -8.50 5.87
N LEU A 101 -0.83 -7.25 6.35
CA LEU A 101 0.40 -6.49 6.53
C LEU A 101 1.33 -7.24 7.51
N SER A 102 2.47 -7.68 7.01
CA SER A 102 3.43 -8.49 7.77
C SER A 102 4.66 -7.72 8.23
N SER A 103 5.01 -6.64 7.53
CA SER A 103 6.11 -5.77 7.91
C SER A 103 5.91 -4.34 7.40
N VAL A 104 6.33 -3.38 8.21
CA VAL A 104 6.25 -1.95 7.90
C VAL A 104 7.60 -1.38 7.49
N TYR A 105 7.57 -0.22 6.86
CA TYR A 105 8.75 0.58 6.52
C TYR A 105 9.53 0.97 7.79
N GLY A 106 10.86 0.93 7.73
CA GLY A 106 11.74 1.40 8.79
C GLY A 106 12.86 0.42 9.16
N ASN A 107 13.66 0.82 10.13
CA ASN A 107 14.75 -0.03 10.63
C ASN A 107 14.18 -1.26 11.37
N ARG A 108 14.57 -2.45 10.93
CA ARG A 108 14.20 -3.71 11.58
C ARG A 108 15.35 -4.71 11.55
N ARG A 109 15.31 -5.69 12.46
CA ARG A 109 16.23 -6.82 12.40
C ARG A 109 15.89 -7.68 11.18
N HIS A 110 16.85 -7.83 10.28
CA HIS A 110 16.63 -8.60 9.06
C HIS A 110 16.43 -10.09 9.39
N PRO A 111 15.34 -10.74 8.92
CA PRO A 111 15.01 -12.11 9.34
C PRO A 111 16.04 -13.16 8.90
N ILE A 112 16.77 -12.90 7.81
CA ILE A 112 17.79 -13.84 7.26
C ILE A 112 19.18 -13.48 7.79
N TYR A 113 19.57 -12.21 7.78
CA TYR A 113 20.93 -11.77 8.12
C TYR A 113 21.11 -11.41 9.58
N GLY A 114 20.04 -11.17 10.32
CA GLY A 114 20.06 -10.90 11.76
C GLY A 114 20.58 -9.52 12.19
N ASP A 115 21.11 -8.72 11.26
CA ASP A 115 21.53 -7.34 11.49
C ASP A 115 20.36 -6.35 11.39
N ILE A 116 20.55 -5.11 11.85
CA ILE A 116 19.56 -4.04 11.69
C ILE A 116 19.71 -3.45 10.30
N ARG A 117 18.67 -3.59 9.49
CA ARG A 117 18.59 -3.02 8.13
C ARG A 117 17.35 -2.17 7.96
N MET A 118 17.49 -1.18 7.09
CA MET A 118 16.36 -0.38 6.63
C MET A 118 15.47 -1.21 5.72
N HIS A 119 14.19 -1.36 6.10
CA HIS A 119 13.14 -1.88 5.24
C HIS A 119 12.56 -0.72 4.44
N THR A 120 12.74 -0.73 3.13
CA THR A 120 12.43 0.40 2.23
C THR A 120 11.02 0.37 1.66
N GLY A 121 10.17 -0.52 2.15
CA GLY A 121 8.80 -0.70 1.73
C GLY A 121 7.94 -1.31 2.83
N VAL A 122 6.84 -1.90 2.43
CA VAL A 122 5.92 -2.66 3.29
C VAL A 122 5.75 -4.07 2.73
N ASP A 123 5.53 -5.05 3.60
CA ASP A 123 5.35 -6.44 3.18
C ASP A 123 3.91 -6.89 3.46
N PHE A 124 3.25 -7.40 2.42
CA PHE A 124 1.93 -8.01 2.48
C PHE A 124 2.05 -9.52 2.34
N ALA A 125 1.78 -10.25 3.43
CA ALA A 125 1.75 -11.71 3.40
C ALA A 125 0.46 -12.21 2.74
N ALA A 126 0.62 -13.00 1.68
CA ALA A 126 -0.47 -13.64 0.96
C ALA A 126 0.01 -14.96 0.33
N PRO A 127 -0.89 -15.91 0.07
CA PRO A 127 -0.53 -17.15 -0.61
C PRO A 127 0.13 -16.90 -1.97
N ARG A 128 1.09 -17.76 -2.34
CA ARG A 128 1.70 -17.73 -3.69
C ARG A 128 0.61 -17.82 -4.76
N GLY A 129 0.72 -17.02 -5.80
CA GLY A 129 -0.24 -16.95 -6.90
C GLY A 129 -1.40 -16.00 -6.67
N THR A 130 -1.54 -15.39 -5.47
CA THR A 130 -2.54 -14.34 -5.23
C THR A 130 -2.32 -13.18 -6.21
N PRO A 131 -3.38 -12.65 -6.85
CA PRO A 131 -3.26 -11.53 -7.77
C PRO A 131 -2.66 -10.28 -7.11
N VAL A 132 -1.81 -9.59 -7.86
CA VAL A 132 -1.23 -8.30 -7.49
C VAL A 132 -1.77 -7.24 -8.45
N TYR A 133 -2.19 -6.10 -7.90
CA TYR A 133 -2.84 -5.02 -8.63
C TYR A 133 -2.02 -3.73 -8.59
N ALA A 134 -2.09 -2.95 -9.67
CA ALA A 134 -1.55 -1.59 -9.69
C ALA A 134 -2.33 -0.72 -8.70
N THR A 135 -1.63 -0.03 -7.80
CA THR A 135 -2.27 0.80 -6.76
C THR A 135 -2.83 2.10 -7.29
N ALA A 136 -2.26 2.61 -8.38
CA ALA A 136 -2.66 3.87 -9.00
C ALA A 136 -2.45 3.82 -10.53
N PRO A 137 -3.09 4.70 -11.30
CA PRO A 137 -2.84 4.82 -12.73
C PRO A 137 -1.39 5.21 -12.99
N GLY A 138 -0.81 4.64 -14.05
CA GLY A 138 0.58 4.93 -14.40
C GLY A 138 1.03 4.27 -15.69
N ARG A 139 2.36 4.22 -15.84
CA ARG A 139 3.00 3.55 -16.97
C ARG A 139 4.06 2.58 -16.45
N VAL A 140 4.03 1.36 -16.91
CA VAL A 140 5.06 0.35 -16.59
C VAL A 140 6.42 0.86 -17.03
N SER A 141 7.32 1.07 -16.09
CA SER A 141 8.68 1.56 -16.32
C SER A 141 9.73 0.47 -16.33
N TYR A 142 9.44 -0.67 -15.66
CA TYR A 142 10.35 -1.80 -15.62
C TYR A 142 9.61 -3.11 -15.34
N ILE A 143 10.06 -4.20 -15.94
CA ILE A 143 9.71 -5.60 -15.63
C ILE A 143 10.99 -6.42 -15.68
N GLY A 144 11.32 -7.14 -14.62
CA GLY A 144 12.51 -8.02 -14.63
C GLY A 144 13.06 -8.34 -13.24
N GLN A 145 14.25 -8.96 -13.21
CA GLN A 145 14.92 -9.32 -11.96
C GLN A 145 15.71 -8.13 -11.38
N ARG A 146 15.56 -7.90 -10.06
CA ARG A 146 16.33 -6.89 -9.33
C ARG A 146 16.93 -7.46 -8.04
N GLY A 147 17.99 -8.21 -8.14
CA GLY A 147 18.76 -8.71 -7.00
C GLY A 147 17.89 -9.31 -5.91
N GLY A 148 18.00 -8.82 -4.68
CA GLY A 148 17.24 -9.30 -3.52
C GLY A 148 15.73 -9.11 -3.63
N TYR A 149 15.24 -8.19 -4.47
CA TYR A 149 13.80 -7.99 -4.73
C TYR A 149 13.19 -9.09 -5.61
N GLY A 150 14.02 -9.92 -6.28
CA GLY A 150 13.54 -10.96 -7.18
C GLY A 150 12.88 -10.40 -8.44
N LEU A 151 11.82 -11.04 -8.91
CA LEU A 151 11.02 -10.55 -10.01
C LEU A 151 10.20 -9.35 -9.56
N VAL A 152 10.34 -8.23 -10.27
CA VAL A 152 9.67 -6.97 -9.97
C VAL A 152 8.97 -6.38 -11.18
N ILE A 153 7.94 -5.58 -10.89
CA ILE A 153 7.37 -4.60 -11.80
C ILE A 153 7.44 -3.22 -11.15
N GLU A 154 7.76 -2.20 -11.93
CA GLU A 154 7.76 -0.80 -11.50
C GLU A 154 6.80 0.00 -12.36
N ILE A 155 6.01 0.87 -11.73
CA ILE A 155 5.04 1.74 -12.39
C ILE A 155 5.37 3.18 -12.05
N ALA A 156 5.61 4.00 -13.07
CA ALA A 156 5.79 5.44 -12.93
C ALA A 156 4.40 6.13 -12.95
N HIS A 157 4.15 6.99 -11.95
CA HIS A 157 2.90 7.74 -11.76
C HIS A 157 3.06 9.24 -12.06
N GLY A 158 4.05 9.61 -12.85
CA GLY A 158 4.43 10.97 -13.19
C GLY A 158 5.95 11.11 -13.27
N THR A 159 6.47 12.31 -12.98
CA THR A 159 7.91 12.58 -13.08
C THR A 159 8.70 12.05 -11.88
N ASP A 160 8.12 12.10 -10.66
CA ASP A 160 8.86 11.92 -9.42
C ASP A 160 8.30 10.82 -8.50
N THR A 161 7.25 10.12 -8.92
CA THR A 161 6.60 9.08 -8.13
C THR A 161 6.60 7.75 -8.88
N MET A 162 6.99 6.69 -8.18
CA MET A 162 7.05 5.33 -8.69
C MET A 162 6.62 4.35 -7.60
N THR A 163 5.87 3.32 -7.99
CA THR A 163 5.60 2.15 -7.13
C THR A 163 6.35 0.94 -7.65
N ARG A 164 6.85 0.11 -6.73
CA ARG A 164 7.54 -1.14 -7.01
C ARG A 164 6.83 -2.30 -6.34
N TYR A 165 6.61 -3.35 -7.10
CA TYR A 165 5.97 -4.60 -6.67
C TYR A 165 6.99 -5.72 -6.81
N SER A 166 7.43 -6.30 -5.69
CA SER A 166 8.58 -7.19 -5.64
C SER A 166 8.20 -8.59 -5.14
N HIS A 167 9.16 -9.53 -5.26
CA HIS A 167 9.04 -10.95 -4.92
C HIS A 167 7.97 -11.69 -5.73
N LEU A 168 7.62 -11.17 -6.92
CA LEU A 168 6.58 -11.73 -7.76
C LEU A 168 6.92 -13.14 -8.23
N ASP A 169 5.87 -13.97 -8.38
CA ASP A 169 5.95 -15.28 -9.03
C ASP A 169 5.93 -15.15 -10.56
N SER A 170 5.06 -14.29 -11.05
CA SER A 170 4.87 -14.04 -12.48
C SER A 170 4.27 -12.67 -12.75
N VAL A 171 4.46 -12.23 -13.99
CA VAL A 171 3.84 -11.04 -14.58
C VAL A 171 3.02 -11.49 -15.78
N PRO A 172 1.82 -10.93 -16.04
CA PRO A 172 1.04 -11.25 -17.25
C PRO A 172 1.86 -11.09 -18.53
N ASN A 173 1.79 -12.06 -19.45
CA ASN A 173 2.57 -12.06 -20.68
C ASN A 173 2.25 -10.88 -21.61
N GLU A 174 1.01 -10.38 -21.54
CA GLU A 174 0.53 -9.22 -22.30
C GLU A 174 1.03 -7.89 -21.74
N LEU A 175 1.56 -7.87 -20.52
CA LEU A 175 2.04 -6.64 -19.88
C LEU A 175 3.46 -6.34 -20.31
N SER A 176 3.72 -5.13 -20.79
CA SER A 176 5.02 -4.70 -21.31
C SER A 176 5.44 -3.33 -20.78
N VAL A 177 6.75 -3.09 -20.78
CA VAL A 177 7.32 -1.76 -20.45
C VAL A 177 6.78 -0.71 -21.44
N GLY A 178 6.37 0.44 -20.89
CA GLY A 178 5.73 1.52 -21.64
C GLY A 178 4.21 1.44 -21.66
N GLN A 179 3.60 0.31 -21.31
CA GLN A 179 2.14 0.15 -21.26
C GLN A 179 1.53 0.99 -20.14
N ARG A 180 0.35 1.57 -20.40
CA ARG A 180 -0.46 2.24 -19.37
C ARG A 180 -1.25 1.22 -18.59
N VAL A 181 -1.37 1.47 -17.30
CA VAL A 181 -2.21 0.70 -16.36
C VAL A 181 -3.10 1.65 -15.56
N SER A 182 -4.25 1.16 -15.17
CA SER A 182 -5.19 1.82 -14.26
C SER A 182 -5.05 1.25 -12.86
N ALA A 183 -5.52 1.99 -11.84
CA ALA A 183 -5.68 1.42 -10.50
C ALA A 183 -6.58 0.17 -10.56
N GLY A 184 -6.15 -0.92 -9.90
CA GLY A 184 -6.86 -2.19 -9.92
C GLY A 184 -6.56 -3.12 -11.10
N ASP A 185 -5.74 -2.70 -12.07
CA ASP A 185 -5.29 -3.61 -13.12
C ASP A 185 -4.40 -4.71 -12.55
N ASN A 186 -4.63 -5.96 -12.96
CA ASN A 186 -3.77 -7.07 -12.57
C ASN A 186 -2.40 -6.94 -13.26
N ILE A 187 -1.33 -6.87 -12.44
CA ILE A 187 0.04 -6.67 -12.90
C ILE A 187 0.97 -7.83 -12.54
N GLY A 188 0.52 -8.81 -11.75
CA GLY A 188 1.35 -9.93 -11.35
C GLY A 188 0.68 -10.86 -10.38
N ARG A 189 1.49 -11.77 -9.85
CA ARG A 189 1.07 -12.70 -8.79
C ARG A 189 2.12 -12.73 -7.68
N VAL A 190 1.65 -12.84 -6.44
CA VAL A 190 2.50 -12.99 -5.25
C VAL A 190 3.38 -14.22 -5.39
N GLY A 191 4.65 -14.06 -5.11
CA GLY A 191 5.66 -15.11 -5.12
C GLY A 191 6.54 -15.10 -3.89
N SER A 192 7.75 -15.63 -4.07
CA SER A 192 8.81 -15.66 -3.07
C SER A 192 10.18 -15.59 -3.76
N THR A 193 10.28 -14.85 -4.85
CA THR A 193 11.53 -14.69 -5.60
C THR A 193 12.50 -13.75 -4.91
N GLY A 194 13.77 -13.83 -5.19
CA GLY A 194 14.79 -13.03 -4.50
C GLY A 194 15.02 -13.47 -3.05
N THR A 195 15.20 -12.50 -2.14
CA THR A 195 15.54 -12.75 -0.73
C THR A 195 14.29 -12.71 0.17
N ALA A 196 13.25 -13.43 -0.22
CA ALA A 196 12.02 -13.55 0.56
C ALA A 196 12.07 -14.77 1.49
N THR A 197 11.53 -14.65 2.71
CA THR A 197 11.43 -15.75 3.69
C THR A 197 10.18 -16.62 3.50
N GLY A 198 9.26 -16.20 2.67
CA GLY A 198 8.01 -16.86 2.35
C GLY A 198 7.21 -16.04 1.35
N PRO A 199 6.04 -16.54 0.88
CA PRO A 199 5.22 -15.82 -0.08
C PRO A 199 4.75 -14.48 0.49
N ASN A 200 5.11 -13.40 -0.18
CA ASN A 200 4.73 -12.02 0.16
C ASN A 200 4.88 -11.10 -1.06
N LEU A 201 4.19 -9.97 -1.01
CA LEU A 201 4.49 -8.82 -1.85
C LEU A 201 5.30 -7.83 -1.01
N HIS A 202 6.47 -7.41 -1.50
CA HIS A 202 7.17 -6.23 -0.99
C HIS A 202 6.84 -5.05 -1.92
N TYR A 203 6.20 -4.04 -1.31
CA TYR A 203 5.68 -2.84 -1.98
C TYR A 203 6.39 -1.57 -1.50
#